data_81255aaefcd163983cf2ff47326eacfd
#
_entry.id   81255aaefcd163983cf2ff47326eacfd
#
_cell.length_a   1.000
_cell.length_b   1.000
_cell.length_c   1.000
_cell.angle_alpha   90.00
_cell.angle_beta   90.00
_cell.angle_gamma   90.00
#
_symmetry.space_group_name_H-M   'P 1'
#
loop_
_entity.id
_entity.type
_entity.pdbx_description
1 polymer ?
#
loop_
_entity_poly.entity_id
_entity_poly.type
_entity_poly.pdbx_seq_one_letter_code
_entity_poly.pdbx_strand_id
1 'polypeptide(L)'
;MNKSVLSNLDHLSSLSIDEIDQAISTLPIMVQNHIMDETDADKLRYKLMTAKDKKILETYPIRMWQTKDGTWKAHVPDATKDRNRRILQGKTRENLENKILNDYKEKSDTRLVFSTYFAHWLVEYKSLLVKPPTIQRNFDDYRKFIKGTKIDSMKITEITRADLKKYLNDAIVTYQLTRKALNNLKSIFTQLFEYAFDSQDITVNPAFNLKIENTNIRQEQTKFADTEIFNEQECDVFIEYLYNHYREHRPIVTLALLLNFQLGLRVGELCCIRKSDIDDKRRCIAIDRMERSYRPVRLENGVLVEDKTVHEVAEGEVKKNSHRIIYLSEEAQLIIKETLRVQEELGIESEYLFPDENGEHVIRQRFNDCIRFYCQKLEIDVKSSHKIRKTVLSNLFRNGWGFDEIMRISGHRNKDTLMKYYLFSVRKEEDNCEKMSSALSTGHTFGSQP
;
A
#
# COMPACT_ATOMS: atom_id res chain seq x y z
N MET A 1 -12.13 -12.44 33.42
CA MET A 1 -12.17 -13.87 32.97
C MET A 1 -13.21 -14.62 33.76
N ASN A 2 -14.13 -15.28 33.08
CA ASN A 2 -15.31 -15.88 33.70
C ASN A 2 -14.93 -17.06 34.61
N LYS A 3 -15.51 -17.10 35.82
CA LYS A 3 -15.50 -18.27 36.72
C LYS A 3 -15.92 -19.58 36.02
N SER A 4 -16.47 -19.51 34.81
CA SER A 4 -16.97 -20.63 34.02
C SER A 4 -15.88 -21.57 33.45
N VAL A 5 -14.65 -21.10 33.23
CA VAL A 5 -13.55 -21.95 32.69
C VAL A 5 -12.98 -22.86 33.76
N LEU A 6 -12.98 -22.43 35.01
CA LEU A 6 -12.46 -23.25 36.13
C LEU A 6 -13.49 -24.23 36.72
N SER A 7 -14.80 -23.96 36.50
CA SER A 7 -15.87 -24.87 36.96
C SER A 7 -16.07 -26.10 36.06
N ASN A 8 -15.44 -26.14 34.88
CA ASN A 8 -15.62 -27.20 33.87
C ASN A 8 -14.35 -28.06 33.69
N LEU A 9 -13.61 -28.36 34.76
CA LEU A 9 -12.47 -29.28 34.73
C LEU A 9 -12.81 -30.70 34.21
N ASP A 10 -14.08 -31.07 34.23
CA ASP A 10 -14.57 -32.34 33.68
C ASP A 10 -14.71 -32.32 32.14
N HIS A 11 -14.50 -31.19 31.48
CA HIS A 11 -14.60 -31.02 30.02
C HIS A 11 -13.31 -30.57 29.34
N LEU A 12 -12.13 -30.92 29.91
CA LEU A 12 -10.84 -30.59 29.26
C LEU A 12 -10.70 -31.10 27.83
N SER A 13 -11.40 -32.21 27.52
CA SER A 13 -11.42 -32.81 26.18
C SER A 13 -12.19 -31.98 25.14
N SER A 14 -13.04 -31.04 25.56
CA SER A 14 -13.81 -30.19 24.66
C SER A 14 -13.10 -28.87 24.31
N LEU A 15 -12.07 -28.45 25.07
CA LEU A 15 -11.33 -27.22 24.84
C LEU A 15 -10.47 -27.32 23.59
N SER A 16 -10.34 -26.25 22.82
CA SER A 16 -9.37 -26.10 21.73
C SER A 16 -7.94 -26.00 22.29
N ILE A 17 -6.92 -26.20 21.44
CA ILE A 17 -5.51 -26.02 21.84
C ILE A 17 -5.29 -24.58 22.33
N ASP A 18 -5.88 -23.59 21.67
CA ASP A 18 -5.75 -22.17 22.02
C ASP A 18 -6.41 -21.86 23.37
N GLU A 19 -7.58 -22.44 23.67
CA GLU A 19 -8.23 -22.28 24.97
C GLU A 19 -7.42 -22.91 26.10
N ILE A 20 -6.76 -24.05 25.84
CA ILE A 20 -5.85 -24.70 26.79
C ILE A 20 -4.62 -23.80 27.04
N ASP A 21 -4.03 -23.22 26.00
CA ASP A 21 -2.89 -22.32 26.12
C ASP A 21 -3.26 -21.04 26.89
N GLN A 22 -4.43 -20.50 26.64
CA GLN A 22 -4.96 -19.36 27.41
C GLN A 22 -5.15 -19.72 28.89
N ALA A 23 -5.68 -20.90 29.19
CA ALA A 23 -5.85 -21.35 30.56
C ALA A 23 -4.48 -21.49 31.24
N ILE A 24 -3.48 -22.10 30.59
CA ILE A 24 -2.11 -22.22 31.12
C ILE A 24 -1.48 -20.86 31.40
N SER A 25 -1.63 -19.89 30.49
CA SER A 25 -1.05 -18.55 30.61
C SER A 25 -1.64 -17.72 31.76
N THR A 26 -2.87 -18.03 32.20
CA THR A 26 -3.55 -17.32 33.29
C THR A 26 -3.22 -17.86 34.69
N LEU A 27 -2.68 -19.07 34.81
CA LEU A 27 -2.36 -19.68 36.12
C LEU A 27 -1.42 -18.83 36.99
N PRO A 28 -0.31 -18.25 36.48
CA PRO A 28 0.56 -17.39 37.29
C PRO A 28 -0.15 -16.17 37.85
N ILE A 29 -1.05 -15.57 37.06
CA ILE A 29 -1.83 -14.39 37.47
C ILE A 29 -2.80 -14.75 38.60
N MET A 30 -3.38 -15.97 38.54
CA MET A 30 -4.28 -16.46 39.59
C MET A 30 -3.56 -16.73 40.91
N VAL A 31 -2.32 -17.25 40.86
CA VAL A 31 -1.48 -17.44 42.02
C VAL A 31 -1.08 -16.07 42.62
N GLN A 32 -0.64 -15.15 41.79
CA GLN A 32 -0.27 -13.79 42.21
C GLN A 32 -1.40 -13.01 42.90
N ASN A 33 -2.65 -13.23 42.44
CA ASN A 33 -3.85 -12.61 43.00
C ASN A 33 -4.48 -13.41 44.16
N HIS A 34 -3.80 -14.43 44.68
CA HIS A 34 -4.28 -15.32 45.76
C HIS A 34 -5.62 -16.00 45.49
N ILE A 35 -5.94 -16.23 44.20
CA ILE A 35 -7.16 -16.95 43.75
C ILE A 35 -6.94 -18.48 43.85
N MET A 36 -5.68 -18.93 43.71
CA MET A 36 -5.27 -20.32 43.75
C MET A 36 -3.90 -20.43 44.40
N ASP A 37 -3.64 -21.51 45.13
CA ASP A 37 -2.28 -21.78 45.62
C ASP A 37 -1.37 -22.36 44.53
N GLU A 38 -0.06 -22.31 44.75
CA GLU A 38 0.96 -22.69 43.77
C GLU A 38 0.89 -24.21 43.45
N THR A 39 0.57 -25.02 44.45
CA THR A 39 0.48 -26.48 44.32
C THR A 39 -0.71 -26.89 43.44
N ASP A 40 -1.84 -26.25 43.62
CA ASP A 40 -3.03 -26.53 42.81
C ASP A 40 -2.88 -25.92 41.38
N ALA A 41 -2.20 -24.81 41.23
CA ALA A 41 -1.84 -24.26 39.92
C ALA A 41 -0.94 -25.23 39.12
N ASP A 42 0.07 -25.85 39.77
CA ASP A 42 0.95 -26.83 39.12
C ASP A 42 0.22 -28.11 38.74
N LYS A 43 -0.67 -28.62 39.60
CA LYS A 43 -1.51 -29.80 39.24
C LYS A 43 -2.42 -29.49 38.07
N LEU A 44 -3.03 -28.29 38.04
CA LEU A 44 -3.90 -27.90 36.93
C LEU A 44 -3.09 -27.71 35.65
N ARG A 45 -1.92 -27.07 35.72
CA ARG A 45 -0.99 -26.93 34.60
C ARG A 45 -0.64 -28.28 33.98
N TYR A 46 -0.29 -29.27 34.79
CA TYR A 46 0.03 -30.61 34.31
C TYR A 46 -1.15 -31.27 33.58
N LYS A 47 -2.37 -31.14 34.12
CA LYS A 47 -3.58 -31.68 33.46
C LYS A 47 -3.85 -31.00 32.12
N LEU A 48 -3.72 -29.68 32.05
CA LEU A 48 -3.91 -28.92 30.84
C LEU A 48 -2.86 -29.25 29.77
N MET A 49 -1.58 -29.38 30.16
CA MET A 49 -0.51 -29.81 29.24
C MET A 49 -0.78 -31.22 28.69
N THR A 50 -1.19 -32.16 29.54
CA THR A 50 -1.52 -33.52 29.09
C THR A 50 -2.71 -33.54 28.12
N ALA A 51 -3.72 -32.73 28.38
CA ALA A 51 -4.87 -32.58 27.49
C ALA A 51 -4.47 -31.94 26.13
N LYS A 52 -3.58 -30.96 26.16
CA LYS A 52 -3.00 -30.31 24.97
C LYS A 52 -2.24 -31.36 24.12
N ASP A 53 -1.31 -32.08 24.71
CA ASP A 53 -0.51 -33.08 24.02
C ASP A 53 -1.40 -34.13 23.33
N LYS A 54 -2.43 -34.61 24.06
CA LYS A 54 -3.40 -35.55 23.51
C LYS A 54 -4.11 -34.98 22.29
N LYS A 55 -4.57 -33.72 22.38
CA LYS A 55 -5.27 -33.05 21.28
C LYS A 55 -4.36 -32.83 20.08
N ILE A 56 -3.09 -32.44 20.30
CA ILE A 56 -2.10 -32.34 19.22
C ILE A 56 -1.92 -33.68 18.53
N LEU A 57 -1.79 -34.76 19.27
CA LEU A 57 -1.64 -36.12 18.71
C LEU A 57 -2.88 -36.58 17.93
N GLU A 58 -4.07 -36.10 18.28
CA GLU A 58 -5.31 -36.38 17.56
C GLU A 58 -5.50 -35.58 16.28
N THR A 59 -5.03 -34.31 16.26
CA THR A 59 -5.36 -33.35 15.21
C THR A 59 -4.22 -33.02 14.26
N TYR A 60 -2.96 -33.03 14.74
CA TYR A 60 -1.81 -32.61 13.94
C TYR A 60 -1.33 -33.65 12.92
N PRO A 61 -1.20 -34.96 13.26
CA PRO A 61 -0.83 -35.95 12.25
C PRO A 61 -2.00 -36.24 11.31
N ILE A 62 -1.75 -36.19 9.99
CA ILE A 62 -2.75 -36.52 8.96
C ILE A 62 -3.18 -38.00 9.09
N ARG A 63 -2.24 -38.89 9.42
CA ARG A 63 -2.46 -40.31 9.61
C ARG A 63 -1.32 -40.94 10.41
N MET A 64 -1.63 -41.83 11.35
CA MET A 64 -0.67 -42.68 12.04
C MET A 64 -0.95 -44.17 11.73
N TRP A 65 0.10 -44.98 11.59
CA TRP A 65 -0.01 -46.45 11.39
C TRP A 65 1.24 -47.19 11.84
N GLN A 66 1.09 -48.48 12.10
CA GLN A 66 2.21 -49.38 12.34
C GLN A 66 2.50 -50.19 11.08
N THR A 67 3.74 -50.34 10.71
CA THR A 67 4.21 -51.18 9.60
C THR A 67 4.36 -52.63 10.03
N LYS A 68 4.47 -53.58 9.07
CA LYS A 68 4.56 -55.01 9.34
C LYS A 68 5.80 -55.41 10.15
N ASP A 69 6.86 -54.60 10.08
CA ASP A 69 8.10 -54.72 10.85
C ASP A 69 8.03 -54.14 12.25
N GLY A 70 6.83 -53.69 12.68
CA GLY A 70 6.61 -53.12 14.01
C GLY A 70 6.92 -51.62 14.14
N THR A 71 7.50 -50.98 13.10
CA THR A 71 7.83 -49.57 13.13
C THR A 71 6.57 -48.69 13.04
N TRP A 72 6.45 -47.70 13.91
CA TRP A 72 5.38 -46.73 13.88
C TRP A 72 5.72 -45.54 12.93
N LYS A 73 4.76 -45.14 12.10
CA LYS A 73 4.89 -44.02 11.15
C LYS A 73 3.72 -43.10 11.22
N ALA A 74 3.97 -41.80 10.95
CA ALA A 74 2.95 -40.78 10.81
C ALA A 74 3.23 -39.88 9.60
N HIS A 75 2.20 -39.47 8.90
CA HIS A 75 2.25 -38.33 7.99
C HIS A 75 1.97 -37.06 8.78
N VAL A 76 2.90 -36.11 8.77
CA VAL A 76 2.72 -34.77 9.32
C VAL A 76 2.74 -33.75 8.21
N PRO A 77 2.04 -32.59 8.38
CA PRO A 77 2.03 -31.52 7.36
C PRO A 77 3.45 -31.01 7.05
N ASP A 78 3.77 -30.80 5.78
CA ASP A 78 5.04 -30.21 5.34
C ASP A 78 4.86 -29.54 3.97
N ALA A 79 4.70 -28.21 3.97
CA ALA A 79 4.48 -27.40 2.77
C ALA A 79 5.68 -27.41 1.79
N THR A 80 6.87 -27.88 2.21
CA THR A 80 8.05 -27.93 1.35
C THR A 80 8.10 -29.19 0.45
N LYS A 81 7.15 -30.10 0.60
CA LYS A 81 7.08 -31.37 -0.14
C LYS A 81 5.93 -31.36 -1.15
N ASP A 82 6.12 -31.99 -2.30
CA ASP A 82 5.12 -32.05 -3.40
C ASP A 82 3.71 -32.49 -2.98
N ARG A 83 3.62 -33.31 -1.91
CA ARG A 83 2.33 -33.79 -1.37
C ARG A 83 1.92 -33.07 -0.08
N ASN A 84 2.53 -31.93 0.24
CA ASN A 84 2.31 -31.14 1.46
C ASN A 84 2.42 -31.97 2.76
N ARG A 85 3.23 -33.06 2.76
CA ARG A 85 3.41 -33.93 3.91
C ARG A 85 4.77 -34.64 3.91
N ARG A 86 5.27 -34.93 5.11
CA ARG A 86 6.44 -35.81 5.33
C ARG A 86 6.14 -36.96 6.30
N ILE A 87 7.01 -37.92 6.34
CA ILE A 87 6.86 -39.08 7.22
C ILE A 87 7.78 -38.93 8.43
N LEU A 88 7.21 -39.01 9.64
CA LEU A 88 7.92 -39.26 10.87
C LEU A 88 7.86 -40.78 11.20
N GLN A 89 8.89 -41.30 11.81
CA GLN A 89 8.94 -42.72 12.21
C GLN A 89 9.55 -42.89 13.59
N GLY A 90 9.04 -43.87 14.34
CA GLY A 90 9.50 -44.25 15.67
C GLY A 90 9.51 -45.77 15.86
N LYS A 91 10.49 -46.28 16.63
CA LYS A 91 10.54 -47.70 16.97
C LYS A 91 9.38 -48.14 17.86
N THR A 92 8.89 -47.23 18.70
CA THR A 92 7.71 -47.42 19.55
C THR A 92 6.69 -46.35 19.24
N ARG A 93 5.44 -46.58 19.66
CA ARG A 93 4.37 -45.57 19.54
C ARG A 93 4.71 -44.29 20.30
N GLU A 94 5.16 -44.40 21.54
CA GLU A 94 5.58 -43.29 22.39
C GLU A 94 6.73 -42.48 21.74
N ASN A 95 7.73 -43.15 21.16
CA ASN A 95 8.82 -42.46 20.46
C ASN A 95 8.31 -41.68 19.25
N LEU A 96 7.30 -42.21 18.53
CA LEU A 96 6.67 -41.46 17.44
C LEU A 96 5.85 -40.26 17.96
N GLU A 97 5.06 -40.46 19.00
CA GLU A 97 4.25 -39.41 19.64
C GLU A 97 5.12 -38.23 20.10
N ASN A 98 6.24 -38.51 20.77
CA ASN A 98 7.21 -37.49 21.17
C ASN A 98 7.81 -36.75 19.98
N LYS A 99 8.09 -37.43 18.86
CA LYS A 99 8.55 -36.76 17.63
C LYS A 99 7.47 -35.88 17.01
N ILE A 100 6.21 -36.28 17.04
CA ILE A 100 5.08 -35.50 16.56
C ILE A 100 4.91 -34.23 17.40
N LEU A 101 4.96 -34.37 18.74
CA LEU A 101 4.85 -33.23 19.65
C LEU A 101 6.02 -32.23 19.46
N ASN A 102 7.24 -32.73 19.29
CA ASN A 102 8.39 -31.85 19.01
C ASN A 102 8.26 -31.17 17.65
N ASP A 103 7.82 -31.88 16.60
CA ASP A 103 7.59 -31.30 15.28
C ASP A 103 6.51 -30.21 15.30
N TYR A 104 5.42 -30.47 16.04
CA TYR A 104 4.37 -29.45 16.26
C TYR A 104 4.92 -28.22 16.98
N LYS A 105 5.68 -28.44 18.05
CA LYS A 105 6.29 -27.35 18.83
C LYS A 105 7.26 -26.51 17.99
N GLU A 106 8.16 -27.16 17.24
CA GLU A 106 9.11 -26.48 16.36
C GLU A 106 8.39 -25.63 15.31
N LYS A 107 7.32 -26.15 14.70
CA LYS A 107 6.54 -25.39 13.70
C LYS A 107 5.73 -24.26 14.33
N SER A 108 5.13 -24.50 15.49
CA SER A 108 4.44 -23.46 16.24
C SER A 108 5.41 -22.32 16.64
N ASP A 109 6.59 -22.68 17.12
CA ASP A 109 7.65 -21.72 17.46
C ASP A 109 8.15 -20.95 16.24
N THR A 110 8.30 -21.61 15.08
CA THR A 110 8.72 -20.95 13.83
C THR A 110 7.62 -20.03 13.29
N ARG A 111 6.34 -20.41 13.43
CA ARG A 111 5.21 -19.56 13.04
C ARG A 111 5.21 -18.21 13.77
N LEU A 112 5.61 -18.19 15.03
CA LEU A 112 5.66 -16.99 15.86
C LEU A 112 6.90 -16.11 15.59
N VAL A 113 7.87 -16.52 14.79
CA VAL A 113 8.97 -15.65 14.36
C VAL A 113 8.41 -14.53 13.51
N PHE A 114 8.84 -13.29 13.75
CA PHE A 114 8.28 -12.09 13.13
C PHE A 114 8.22 -12.20 11.60
N SER A 115 9.28 -12.64 10.95
CA SER A 115 9.32 -12.79 9.48
C SER A 115 8.23 -13.73 8.95
N THR A 116 8.03 -14.88 9.60
CA THR A 116 7.00 -15.86 9.23
C THR A 116 5.62 -15.32 9.54
N TYR A 117 5.45 -14.74 10.73
CA TYR A 117 4.18 -14.15 11.16
C TYR A 117 3.74 -13.00 10.25
N PHE A 118 4.67 -12.11 9.89
CA PHE A 118 4.42 -11.03 8.94
C PHE A 118 3.97 -11.55 7.58
N ALA A 119 4.62 -12.61 7.08
CA ALA A 119 4.30 -13.19 5.79
C ALA A 119 2.85 -13.72 5.74
N HIS A 120 2.45 -14.49 6.75
CA HIS A 120 1.07 -14.98 6.88
C HIS A 120 0.07 -13.84 7.09
N TRP A 121 0.35 -12.92 8.03
CA TRP A 121 -0.50 -11.75 8.25
C TRP A 121 -0.72 -10.93 6.97
N LEU A 122 0.35 -10.69 6.19
CA LEU A 122 0.26 -9.87 4.97
C LEU A 122 -0.62 -10.52 3.91
N VAL A 123 -0.44 -11.83 3.66
CA VAL A 123 -1.09 -12.54 2.55
C VAL A 123 -2.45 -13.09 2.93
N GLU A 124 -2.61 -13.65 4.13
CA GLU A 124 -3.84 -14.36 4.52
C GLU A 124 -4.87 -13.43 5.17
N TYR A 125 -4.43 -12.40 5.89
CA TYR A 125 -5.33 -11.48 6.59
C TYR A 125 -5.37 -10.09 5.95
N LYS A 126 -4.21 -9.43 5.83
CA LYS A 126 -4.15 -8.03 5.38
C LYS A 126 -4.65 -7.85 3.95
N SER A 127 -4.42 -8.84 3.08
CA SER A 127 -4.90 -8.84 1.69
C SER A 127 -6.42 -8.78 1.57
N LEU A 128 -7.17 -9.26 2.56
CA LEU A 128 -8.63 -9.19 2.60
C LEU A 128 -9.15 -7.78 2.93
N LEU A 129 -8.32 -6.95 3.58
CA LEU A 129 -8.73 -5.66 4.10
C LEU A 129 -8.30 -4.47 3.22
N VAL A 130 -7.28 -4.65 2.38
CA VAL A 130 -6.71 -3.55 1.60
C VAL A 130 -6.48 -3.94 0.15
N LYS A 131 -6.37 -2.93 -0.72
CA LYS A 131 -6.12 -3.12 -2.15
C LYS A 131 -4.69 -3.61 -2.43
N PRO A 132 -4.47 -4.42 -3.48
CA PRO A 132 -3.19 -5.03 -3.80
C PRO A 132 -1.97 -4.08 -3.82
N PRO A 133 -2.05 -2.83 -4.33
CA PRO A 133 -0.92 -1.90 -4.25
C PRO A 133 -0.48 -1.55 -2.82
N THR A 134 -1.37 -1.69 -1.83
CA THR A 134 -1.02 -1.49 -0.41
C THR A 134 -0.26 -2.69 0.14
N ILE A 135 -0.63 -3.91 -0.26
CA ILE A 135 0.09 -5.14 0.08
C ILE A 135 1.51 -5.07 -0.46
N GLN A 136 1.67 -4.75 -1.76
CA GLN A 136 3.00 -4.56 -2.37
C GLN A 136 3.83 -3.54 -1.59
N ARG A 137 3.27 -2.37 -1.25
CA ARG A 137 3.99 -1.35 -0.49
C ARG A 137 4.42 -1.85 0.89
N ASN A 138 3.54 -2.56 1.62
CA ASN A 138 3.91 -3.13 2.92
C ASN A 138 5.04 -4.17 2.77
N PHE A 139 5.03 -4.96 1.71
CA PHE A 139 6.12 -5.89 1.41
C PHE A 139 7.42 -5.18 1.02
N ASP A 140 7.35 -4.12 0.21
CA ASP A 140 8.51 -3.30 -0.15
C ASP A 140 9.12 -2.63 1.10
N ASP A 141 8.28 -2.08 2.00
CA ASP A 141 8.72 -1.48 3.26
C ASP A 141 9.34 -2.54 4.20
N TYR A 142 8.73 -3.74 4.30
CA TYR A 142 9.31 -4.86 5.05
C TYR A 142 10.69 -5.26 4.49
N ARG A 143 10.77 -5.51 3.18
CA ARG A 143 12.01 -5.93 2.51
C ARG A 143 13.12 -4.91 2.67
N LYS A 144 12.78 -3.62 2.59
CA LYS A 144 13.75 -2.52 2.66
C LYS A 144 14.22 -2.23 4.07
N PHE A 145 13.33 -2.28 5.06
CA PHE A 145 13.61 -1.76 6.38
C PHE A 145 13.71 -2.84 7.44
N ILE A 146 12.90 -3.91 7.38
CA ILE A 146 12.76 -4.88 8.48
C ILE A 146 13.55 -6.16 8.22
N LYS A 147 13.51 -6.67 6.99
CA LYS A 147 14.13 -7.95 6.62
C LYS A 147 15.61 -7.99 7.00
N GLY A 148 16.00 -9.06 7.71
CA GLY A 148 17.38 -9.27 8.16
C GLY A 148 17.78 -8.46 9.40
N THR A 149 16.87 -7.70 10.01
CA THR A 149 17.13 -7.01 11.29
C THR A 149 16.92 -7.95 12.48
N LYS A 150 17.31 -7.51 13.69
CA LYS A 150 17.05 -8.27 14.90
C LYS A 150 15.55 -8.57 15.09
N ILE A 151 14.68 -7.57 14.84
CA ILE A 151 13.21 -7.74 14.96
C ILE A 151 12.71 -8.86 14.04
N ASP A 152 13.24 -8.96 12.84
CA ASP A 152 12.82 -9.96 11.83
C ASP A 152 12.98 -11.40 12.31
N SER A 153 14.00 -11.67 13.13
CA SER A 153 14.33 -13.00 13.68
C SER A 153 13.76 -13.27 15.09
N MET A 154 13.18 -12.27 15.75
CA MET A 154 12.59 -12.45 17.08
C MET A 154 11.20 -13.07 17.01
N LYS A 155 10.79 -13.80 18.04
CA LYS A 155 9.39 -14.22 18.20
C LYS A 155 8.53 -13.01 18.57
N ILE A 156 7.33 -12.91 17.99
CA ILE A 156 6.40 -11.80 18.29
C ILE A 156 6.02 -11.73 19.76
N THR A 157 6.06 -12.85 20.47
CA THR A 157 5.82 -12.95 21.92
C THR A 157 6.93 -12.34 22.77
N GLU A 158 8.15 -12.19 22.23
CA GLU A 158 9.33 -11.67 22.92
C GLU A 158 9.61 -10.21 22.60
N ILE A 159 8.99 -9.67 21.52
CA ILE A 159 9.19 -8.30 21.10
C ILE A 159 8.51 -7.34 22.09
N THR A 160 9.31 -6.49 22.70
CA THR A 160 8.82 -5.48 23.65
C THR A 160 8.61 -4.12 22.97
N ARG A 161 7.88 -3.23 23.64
CA ARG A 161 7.77 -1.81 23.21
C ARG A 161 9.13 -1.12 23.14
N ALA A 162 10.05 -1.48 24.04
CA ALA A 162 11.40 -0.93 24.03
C ALA A 162 12.18 -1.35 22.77
N ASP A 163 12.05 -2.62 22.36
CA ASP A 163 12.65 -3.11 21.11
C ASP A 163 12.12 -2.36 19.90
N LEU A 164 10.79 -2.17 19.81
CA LEU A 164 10.17 -1.42 18.70
C LEU A 164 10.62 0.05 18.67
N LYS A 165 10.68 0.71 19.83
CA LYS A 165 11.18 2.10 19.92
C LYS A 165 12.63 2.20 19.50
N LYS A 166 13.48 1.31 20.00
CA LYS A 166 14.90 1.27 19.61
C LYS A 166 15.04 1.07 18.12
N TYR A 167 14.40 0.04 17.57
CA TYR A 167 14.43 -0.28 16.15
C TYR A 167 13.99 0.91 15.28
N LEU A 168 12.86 1.56 15.59
CA LEU A 168 12.35 2.68 14.80
C LEU A 168 13.26 3.90 14.88
N ASN A 169 13.88 4.17 16.04
CA ASN A 169 14.88 5.23 16.17
C ASN A 169 16.15 4.93 15.37
N ASP A 170 16.65 3.70 15.42
CA ASP A 170 17.80 3.26 14.62
C ASP A 170 17.48 3.36 13.11
N ALA A 171 16.28 2.95 12.68
CA ALA A 171 15.82 3.05 11.30
C ALA A 171 15.73 4.51 10.80
N ILE A 172 15.29 5.46 11.65
CA ILE A 172 15.26 6.89 11.30
C ILE A 172 16.66 7.37 10.91
N VAL A 173 17.66 7.03 11.70
CA VAL A 173 19.03 7.46 11.47
C VAL A 173 19.65 6.73 10.29
N THR A 174 19.53 5.41 10.25
CA THR A 174 20.17 4.56 9.22
C THR A 174 19.61 4.85 7.82
N TYR A 175 18.29 4.99 7.70
CA TYR A 175 17.63 5.16 6.40
C TYR A 175 17.23 6.61 6.11
N GLN A 176 17.57 7.56 6.97
CA GLN A 176 17.19 8.98 6.82
C GLN A 176 15.67 9.13 6.56
N LEU A 177 14.85 8.50 7.41
CA LEU A 177 13.41 8.42 7.18
C LEU A 177 12.75 9.80 7.26
N THR A 178 11.85 10.08 6.31
CA THR A 178 10.89 11.17 6.42
C THR A 178 9.77 10.81 7.39
N ARG A 179 9.02 11.81 7.87
CA ARG A 179 7.84 11.58 8.74
C ARG A 179 6.85 10.60 8.10
N LYS A 180 6.62 10.72 6.80
CA LYS A 180 5.74 9.84 6.04
C LYS A 180 6.24 8.39 6.01
N ALA A 181 7.53 8.18 5.71
CA ALA A 181 8.14 6.85 5.69
C ALA A 181 8.10 6.20 7.08
N LEU A 182 8.42 6.95 8.13
CA LEU A 182 8.30 6.49 9.52
C LEU A 182 6.88 6.07 9.87
N ASN A 183 5.87 6.86 9.49
CA ASN A 183 4.47 6.54 9.76
C ASN A 183 4.03 5.27 9.02
N ASN A 184 4.48 5.05 7.77
CA ASN A 184 4.21 3.82 7.04
C ASN A 184 4.82 2.60 7.74
N LEU A 185 6.11 2.69 8.10
CA LEU A 185 6.83 1.62 8.79
C LEU A 185 6.20 1.32 10.17
N LYS A 186 5.89 2.34 10.96
CA LYS A 186 5.18 2.21 12.22
C LYS A 186 3.81 1.54 12.06
N SER A 187 3.09 1.88 10.98
CA SER A 187 1.77 1.31 10.69
C SER A 187 1.82 -0.22 10.50
N ILE A 188 2.90 -0.76 9.94
CA ILE A 188 3.10 -2.22 9.82
C ILE A 188 3.08 -2.86 11.22
N PHE A 189 3.92 -2.36 12.14
CA PHE A 189 3.98 -2.89 13.50
C PHE A 189 2.65 -2.74 14.24
N THR A 190 2.04 -1.55 14.16
CA THR A 190 0.78 -1.29 14.85
C THR A 190 -0.30 -2.27 14.42
N GLN A 191 -0.47 -2.47 13.11
CA GLN A 191 -1.53 -3.34 12.58
C GLN A 191 -1.24 -4.84 12.76
N LEU A 192 0.03 -5.24 12.64
CA LEU A 192 0.42 -6.62 12.86
C LEU A 192 0.27 -7.04 14.32
N PHE A 193 0.71 -6.21 15.26
CA PHE A 193 0.59 -6.51 16.68
C PHE A 193 -0.83 -6.33 17.22
N GLU A 194 -1.67 -5.50 16.59
CA GLU A 194 -3.10 -5.45 16.85
C GLU A 194 -3.76 -6.77 16.45
N TYR A 195 -3.48 -7.27 15.24
CA TYR A 195 -3.95 -8.57 14.78
C TYR A 195 -3.46 -9.71 15.69
N ALA A 196 -2.18 -9.72 16.06
CA ALA A 196 -1.62 -10.75 16.94
C ALA A 196 -2.27 -10.75 18.34
N PHE A 197 -2.63 -9.59 18.85
CA PHE A 197 -3.34 -9.44 20.11
C PHE A 197 -4.80 -9.93 20.02
N ASP A 198 -5.50 -9.53 18.96
CA ASP A 198 -6.88 -9.95 18.70
C ASP A 198 -7.00 -11.46 18.44
N SER A 199 -5.98 -12.04 17.79
CA SER A 199 -5.86 -13.50 17.56
C SER A 199 -5.35 -14.26 18.77
N GLN A 200 -5.07 -13.56 19.89
CA GLN A 200 -4.55 -14.16 21.14
C GLN A 200 -3.16 -14.82 21.01
N ASP A 201 -2.43 -14.56 19.93
CA ASP A 201 -1.05 -15.04 19.73
C ASP A 201 -0.07 -14.33 20.70
N ILE A 202 -0.45 -13.16 21.23
CA ILE A 202 0.27 -12.40 22.26
C ILE A 202 -0.71 -11.92 23.33
N THR A 203 -0.21 -11.80 24.56
CA THR A 203 -1.00 -11.31 25.71
C THR A 203 -0.90 -9.80 25.93
N VAL A 204 0.13 -9.16 25.40
CA VAL A 204 0.38 -7.71 25.50
C VAL A 204 0.77 -7.17 24.14
N ASN A 205 0.07 -6.13 23.68
CA ASN A 205 0.40 -5.47 22.40
C ASN A 205 1.56 -4.46 22.60
N PRO A 206 2.79 -4.75 22.11
CA PRO A 206 3.94 -3.86 22.28
C PRO A 206 3.83 -2.57 21.43
N ALA A 207 2.99 -2.57 20.40
CA ALA A 207 2.79 -1.42 19.52
C ALA A 207 1.62 -0.52 19.93
N PHE A 208 0.87 -0.88 20.99
CA PHE A 208 -0.22 -0.05 21.49
C PHE A 208 0.27 1.34 21.91
N ASN A 209 -0.34 2.41 21.35
CA ASN A 209 0.07 3.81 21.59
C ASN A 209 1.58 4.07 21.41
N LEU A 210 2.21 3.40 20.44
CA LEU A 210 3.63 3.57 20.16
C LEU A 210 3.91 4.99 19.66
N LYS A 211 4.56 5.81 20.49
CA LYS A 211 5.01 7.16 20.15
C LYS A 211 6.52 7.16 19.94
N ILE A 212 6.96 7.80 18.87
CA ILE A 212 8.37 7.98 18.52
C ILE A 212 8.65 9.48 18.54
N GLU A 213 9.45 9.88 19.52
CA GLU A 213 9.94 11.24 19.69
C GLU A 213 11.40 11.27 19.22
N ASN A 214 11.61 11.74 17.99
CA ASN A 214 12.95 11.80 17.39
C ASN A 214 13.07 13.07 16.56
N THR A 215 14.12 13.85 16.82
CA THR A 215 14.44 15.11 16.11
C THR A 215 15.20 14.88 14.82
N ASN A 216 15.78 13.68 14.62
CA ASN A 216 16.59 13.35 13.45
C ASN A 216 15.75 12.89 12.24
N ILE A 217 14.43 13.08 12.29
CA ILE A 217 13.57 12.79 11.15
C ILE A 217 13.91 13.75 10.02
N ARG A 218 14.23 13.20 8.84
CA ARG A 218 14.52 14.01 7.66
C ARG A 218 13.34 14.91 7.32
N GLN A 219 13.58 16.20 7.29
CA GLN A 219 12.60 17.19 6.86
C GLN A 219 12.32 17.01 5.35
N GLU A 220 11.06 17.09 4.95
CA GLU A 220 10.73 17.17 3.54
C GLU A 220 11.23 18.52 3.01
N GLN A 221 11.95 18.48 1.90
CA GLN A 221 12.39 19.73 1.24
C GLN A 221 11.18 20.54 0.83
N THR A 222 11.27 21.86 0.99
CA THR A 222 10.28 22.81 0.48
C THR A 222 10.20 22.63 -1.03
N LYS A 223 9.00 22.42 -1.55
CA LYS A 223 8.75 22.27 -2.97
C LYS A 223 8.54 23.64 -3.58
N PHE A 224 9.36 23.99 -4.53
CA PHE A 224 9.27 25.23 -5.27
C PHE A 224 8.44 25.05 -6.54
N ALA A 225 7.83 26.12 -7.02
CA ALA A 225 7.00 26.11 -8.22
C ALA A 225 7.76 25.55 -9.43
N ASP A 226 8.98 26.00 -9.66
CA ASP A 226 9.81 25.64 -10.81
C ASP A 226 10.04 24.13 -10.93
N THR A 227 10.15 23.43 -9.80
CA THR A 227 10.32 21.96 -9.80
C THR A 227 8.99 21.21 -9.82
N GLU A 228 7.87 21.83 -9.44
CA GLU A 228 6.60 21.15 -9.21
C GLU A 228 5.56 21.34 -10.31
N ILE A 229 5.71 22.34 -11.17
CA ILE A 229 4.84 22.61 -12.32
C ILE A 229 5.67 22.89 -13.57
N PHE A 230 5.03 22.91 -14.72
CA PHE A 230 5.58 23.55 -15.91
C PHE A 230 5.32 25.07 -15.78
N ASN A 231 6.36 25.87 -15.83
CA ASN A 231 6.19 27.32 -15.92
C ASN A 231 5.64 27.72 -17.30
N GLU A 232 5.34 28.98 -17.51
CA GLU A 232 4.69 29.46 -18.73
C GLU A 232 5.52 29.17 -19.99
N GLN A 233 6.83 29.44 -19.94
CA GLN A 233 7.76 29.17 -21.05
C GLN A 233 7.92 27.68 -21.31
N GLU A 234 8.06 26.86 -20.25
CA GLU A 234 8.14 25.39 -20.38
C GLU A 234 6.85 24.81 -20.96
N CYS A 235 5.67 25.36 -20.58
CA CYS A 235 4.40 24.96 -21.17
C CYS A 235 4.36 25.22 -22.67
N ASP A 236 4.70 26.42 -23.08
CA ASP A 236 4.66 26.83 -24.49
C ASP A 236 5.57 25.95 -25.35
N VAL A 237 6.85 25.81 -24.93
CA VAL A 237 7.83 24.99 -25.65
C VAL A 237 7.43 23.51 -25.65
N PHE A 238 6.91 23.00 -24.57
CA PHE A 238 6.54 21.58 -24.46
C PHE A 238 5.29 21.28 -25.28
N ILE A 239 4.25 22.12 -25.23
CA ILE A 239 3.01 21.97 -26.01
C ILE A 239 3.31 22.12 -27.50
N GLU A 240 4.10 23.13 -27.92
CA GLU A 240 4.52 23.29 -29.29
C GLU A 240 5.28 22.08 -29.80
N TYR A 241 6.21 21.53 -29.00
CA TYR A 241 6.90 20.31 -29.35
C TYR A 241 5.95 19.13 -29.52
N LEU A 242 4.94 18.96 -28.63
CA LEU A 242 3.95 17.90 -28.76
C LEU A 242 3.17 18.02 -30.09
N TYR A 243 2.73 19.23 -30.48
CA TYR A 243 2.04 19.44 -31.77
C TYR A 243 2.93 19.12 -32.96
N ASN A 244 4.19 19.57 -32.95
CA ASN A 244 5.14 19.31 -34.05
C ASN A 244 5.47 17.83 -34.14
N HIS A 245 5.75 17.20 -33.02
CA HIS A 245 6.03 15.76 -32.96
C HIS A 245 4.83 14.93 -33.41
N TYR A 246 3.61 15.34 -33.07
CA TYR A 246 2.40 14.68 -33.56
C TYR A 246 2.26 14.84 -35.08
N ARG A 247 2.50 16.02 -35.65
CA ARG A 247 2.43 16.26 -37.10
C ARG A 247 3.42 15.39 -37.89
N GLU A 248 4.60 15.17 -37.34
CA GLU A 248 5.66 14.38 -38.00
C GLU A 248 5.46 12.88 -37.86
N HIS A 249 5.03 12.38 -36.71
CA HIS A 249 5.09 10.97 -36.36
C HIS A 249 3.74 10.35 -35.98
N ARG A 250 2.71 11.16 -35.73
CA ARG A 250 1.34 10.77 -35.38
C ARG A 250 1.18 9.82 -34.18
N PRO A 251 1.97 9.91 -33.10
CA PRO A 251 1.82 9.04 -31.96
C PRO A 251 0.60 9.42 -31.12
N ILE A 252 -0.28 8.46 -30.85
CA ILE A 252 -1.52 8.65 -30.04
C ILE A 252 -1.17 9.16 -28.64
N VAL A 253 -0.05 8.71 -28.05
CA VAL A 253 0.42 9.16 -26.71
C VAL A 253 0.61 10.68 -26.67
N THR A 254 1.04 11.31 -27.75
CA THR A 254 1.22 12.77 -27.82
C THR A 254 -0.12 13.50 -27.72
N LEU A 255 -1.17 13.02 -28.41
CA LEU A 255 -2.53 13.55 -28.29
C LEU A 255 -3.08 13.39 -26.89
N ALA A 256 -2.79 12.27 -26.21
CA ALA A 256 -3.18 12.07 -24.82
C ALA A 256 -2.51 13.08 -23.88
N LEU A 257 -1.23 13.38 -24.08
CA LEU A 257 -0.54 14.41 -23.30
C LEU A 257 -1.10 15.81 -23.54
N LEU A 258 -1.39 16.16 -24.80
CA LEU A 258 -2.06 17.42 -25.16
C LEU A 258 -3.44 17.53 -24.48
N LEU A 259 -4.24 16.46 -24.54
CA LEU A 259 -5.53 16.42 -23.82
C LEU A 259 -5.35 16.57 -22.33
N ASN A 260 -4.29 16.01 -21.74
CA ASN A 260 -4.06 16.13 -20.31
C ASN A 260 -3.69 17.55 -19.86
N PHE A 261 -3.08 18.36 -20.72
CA PHE A 261 -2.91 19.81 -20.47
C PHE A 261 -4.24 20.58 -20.49
N GLN A 262 -5.28 20.02 -21.11
CA GLN A 262 -6.63 20.60 -21.05
C GLN A 262 -7.43 20.14 -19.83
N LEU A 263 -7.29 18.87 -19.43
CA LEU A 263 -8.15 18.22 -18.42
C LEU A 263 -7.52 18.10 -17.04
N GLY A 264 -6.19 18.10 -16.92
CA GLY A 264 -5.48 17.96 -15.65
C GLY A 264 -5.77 16.63 -14.93
N LEU A 265 -5.95 15.51 -15.65
CA LEU A 265 -6.27 14.22 -15.10
C LEU A 265 -5.09 13.59 -14.35
N ARG A 266 -5.38 12.64 -13.44
CA ARG A 266 -4.35 11.70 -12.99
C ARG A 266 -4.00 10.77 -14.15
N VAL A 267 -2.73 10.43 -14.29
CA VAL A 267 -2.28 9.59 -15.41
C VAL A 267 -3.04 8.26 -15.49
N GLY A 268 -3.36 7.64 -14.35
CA GLY A 268 -4.15 6.40 -14.36
C GLY A 268 -5.60 6.61 -14.83
N GLU A 269 -6.17 7.79 -14.66
CA GLU A 269 -7.49 8.16 -15.20
C GLU A 269 -7.38 8.39 -16.72
N LEU A 270 -6.33 9.11 -17.16
CA LEU A 270 -6.07 9.36 -18.58
C LEU A 270 -5.91 8.07 -19.40
N CYS A 271 -5.19 7.08 -18.85
CA CYS A 271 -4.99 5.76 -19.48
C CYS A 271 -6.31 5.07 -19.82
N CYS A 272 -7.33 5.23 -19.01
CA CYS A 272 -8.54 4.42 -19.03
C CYS A 272 -9.75 5.15 -19.59
N ILE A 273 -9.57 6.29 -20.25
CA ILE A 273 -10.66 6.97 -20.95
C ILE A 273 -11.18 6.07 -22.08
N ARG A 274 -12.49 5.82 -22.10
CA ARG A 274 -13.16 5.12 -23.20
C ARG A 274 -13.90 6.12 -24.10
N LYS A 275 -14.10 5.73 -25.34
CA LYS A 275 -14.92 6.50 -26.30
C LYS A 275 -16.32 6.75 -25.76
N SER A 276 -16.89 5.79 -25.05
CA SER A 276 -18.21 5.89 -24.42
C SER A 276 -18.32 6.89 -23.28
N ASP A 277 -17.18 7.36 -22.73
CA ASP A 277 -17.18 8.37 -21.65
C ASP A 277 -17.43 9.78 -22.17
N ILE A 278 -17.37 9.99 -23.49
CA ILE A 278 -17.48 11.26 -24.14
C ILE A 278 -18.93 11.53 -24.50
N ASP A 279 -19.47 12.65 -24.04
CA ASP A 279 -20.78 13.18 -24.42
C ASP A 279 -20.58 14.43 -25.29
N ASP A 280 -20.58 14.25 -26.61
CA ASP A 280 -20.40 15.36 -27.57
C ASP A 280 -21.50 16.40 -27.48
N LYS A 281 -22.74 16.01 -27.17
CA LYS A 281 -23.88 16.93 -27.07
C LYS A 281 -23.73 17.86 -25.86
N ARG A 282 -23.28 17.32 -24.72
CA ARG A 282 -23.05 18.08 -23.49
C ARG A 282 -21.64 18.65 -23.43
N ARG A 283 -20.78 18.33 -24.40
CA ARG A 283 -19.36 18.72 -24.42
C ARG A 283 -18.66 18.39 -23.13
N CYS A 284 -18.75 17.13 -22.70
CA CYS A 284 -18.16 16.69 -21.44
C CYS A 284 -17.64 15.26 -21.50
N ILE A 285 -16.80 14.91 -20.53
CA ILE A 285 -16.23 13.58 -20.35
C ILE A 285 -16.47 13.11 -18.92
N ALA A 286 -16.89 11.86 -18.76
CA ALA A 286 -17.03 11.19 -17.47
C ALA A 286 -15.70 10.55 -17.06
N ILE A 287 -15.29 10.76 -15.81
CA ILE A 287 -14.09 10.13 -15.24
C ILE A 287 -14.52 9.15 -14.15
N ASP A 288 -14.46 7.87 -14.47
CA ASP A 288 -15.09 6.81 -13.70
C ASP A 288 -14.16 5.64 -13.36
N ARG A 289 -13.02 5.55 -14.02
CA ARG A 289 -12.07 4.44 -13.87
C ARG A 289 -10.62 4.91 -13.82
N MET A 290 -9.75 4.03 -13.38
CA MET A 290 -8.31 4.30 -13.36
C MET A 290 -7.47 3.03 -13.50
N GLU A 291 -6.33 3.14 -14.15
CA GLU A 291 -5.32 2.09 -14.14
C GLU A 291 -4.70 1.95 -12.75
N ARG A 292 -4.54 0.72 -12.32
CA ARG A 292 -3.70 0.30 -11.20
C ARG A 292 -2.58 -0.58 -11.68
N SER A 293 -1.41 -0.36 -11.14
CA SER A 293 -0.24 -1.18 -11.44
C SER A 293 0.39 -1.60 -10.13
N TYR A 294 0.60 -2.90 -9.96
CA TYR A 294 1.21 -3.50 -8.78
C TYR A 294 1.81 -4.86 -9.10
N ARG A 295 2.67 -5.35 -8.24
CA ARG A 295 3.19 -6.72 -8.27
C ARG A 295 2.46 -7.53 -7.21
N PRO A 296 1.68 -8.55 -7.59
CA PRO A 296 1.04 -9.43 -6.63
C PRO A 296 2.08 -10.06 -5.71
N VAL A 297 1.77 -10.09 -4.41
CA VAL A 297 2.60 -10.73 -3.39
C VAL A 297 1.86 -11.96 -2.91
N ARG A 298 2.54 -13.10 -2.94
CA ARG A 298 1.99 -14.38 -2.49
C ARG A 298 2.96 -15.12 -1.60
N LEU A 299 2.44 -16.08 -0.87
CA LEU A 299 3.23 -16.97 -0.02
C LEU A 299 3.55 -18.25 -0.81
N GLU A 300 4.83 -18.56 -0.96
CA GLU A 300 5.30 -19.79 -1.59
C GLU A 300 6.31 -20.48 -0.68
N ASN A 301 5.98 -21.68 -0.22
CA ASN A 301 6.81 -22.44 0.73
C ASN A 301 7.18 -21.64 2.00
N GLY A 302 6.26 -20.81 2.51
CA GLY A 302 6.49 -19.97 3.69
C GLY A 302 7.31 -18.69 3.43
N VAL A 303 7.66 -18.41 2.18
CA VAL A 303 8.42 -17.20 1.78
C VAL A 303 7.55 -16.31 0.92
N LEU A 304 7.63 -15.00 1.17
CA LEU A 304 6.97 -13.99 0.32
C LEU A 304 7.70 -13.84 -1.01
N VAL A 305 6.95 -14.01 -2.10
CA VAL A 305 7.42 -13.82 -3.48
C VAL A 305 6.55 -12.82 -4.20
N GLU A 306 7.14 -12.11 -5.18
CA GLU A 306 6.44 -11.17 -6.05
C GLU A 306 6.28 -11.79 -7.44
N ASP A 307 5.10 -11.63 -8.01
CA ASP A 307 4.82 -11.98 -9.40
C ASP A 307 5.16 -10.81 -10.34
N LYS A 308 4.97 -11.01 -11.65
CA LYS A 308 5.11 -9.95 -12.65
C LYS A 308 4.12 -8.81 -12.38
N THR A 309 4.49 -7.61 -12.81
CA THR A 309 3.61 -6.44 -12.70
C THR A 309 2.30 -6.68 -13.44
N VAL A 310 1.20 -6.44 -12.75
CA VAL A 310 -0.15 -6.45 -13.29
C VAL A 310 -0.58 -5.00 -13.54
N HIS A 311 -1.18 -4.77 -14.69
CA HIS A 311 -1.84 -3.52 -15.05
C HIS A 311 -3.33 -3.82 -15.19
N GLU A 312 -4.16 -3.26 -14.34
CA GLU A 312 -5.60 -3.50 -14.34
C GLU A 312 -6.38 -2.19 -14.42
N VAL A 313 -7.50 -2.20 -15.11
CA VAL A 313 -8.46 -1.11 -15.11
C VAL A 313 -9.46 -1.33 -13.97
N ALA A 314 -9.43 -0.43 -13.00
CA ALA A 314 -10.34 -0.47 -11.87
C ALA A 314 -11.63 0.30 -12.22
N GLU A 315 -12.68 -0.43 -12.55
CA GLU A 315 -14.00 0.11 -12.87
C GLU A 315 -14.69 0.70 -11.63
N GLY A 316 -15.33 1.85 -11.79
CA GLY A 316 -16.04 2.53 -10.70
C GLY A 316 -15.14 2.95 -9.53
N GLU A 317 -13.82 2.77 -9.65
CA GLU A 317 -12.86 2.97 -8.58
C GLU A 317 -11.86 4.08 -8.87
N VAL A 318 -12.34 5.26 -9.27
CA VAL A 318 -11.51 6.46 -9.18
C VAL A 318 -11.08 6.70 -7.73
N LYS A 319 -9.89 7.22 -7.54
CA LYS A 319 -9.32 7.42 -6.20
C LYS A 319 -10.33 8.10 -5.27
N LYS A 320 -10.75 7.42 -4.19
CA LYS A 320 -11.72 7.89 -3.21
C LYS A 320 -13.14 8.13 -3.77
N ASN A 321 -13.62 7.30 -4.72
CA ASN A 321 -14.96 7.44 -5.33
C ASN A 321 -15.21 8.85 -5.88
N SER A 322 -14.25 9.45 -6.58
CA SER A 322 -14.37 10.78 -7.17
C SER A 322 -14.85 10.70 -8.62
N HIS A 323 -16.00 10.02 -8.84
CA HIS A 323 -16.73 10.11 -10.09
C HIS A 323 -17.01 11.57 -10.41
N ARG A 324 -16.72 12.00 -11.62
CA ARG A 324 -16.90 13.38 -11.99
C ARG A 324 -17.05 13.57 -13.49
N ILE A 325 -17.70 14.64 -13.83
CA ILE A 325 -17.83 15.11 -15.20
C ILE A 325 -16.92 16.33 -15.36
N ILE A 326 -16.16 16.36 -16.46
CA ILE A 326 -15.31 17.50 -16.84
C ILE A 326 -15.83 18.04 -18.16
N TYR A 327 -16.09 19.34 -18.23
CA TYR A 327 -16.47 20.00 -19.47
C TYR A 327 -15.25 20.20 -20.37
N LEU A 328 -15.45 20.01 -21.68
CA LEU A 328 -14.41 20.04 -22.68
C LEU A 328 -14.32 21.44 -23.31
N SER A 329 -13.12 22.02 -23.30
CA SER A 329 -12.80 23.19 -24.11
C SER A 329 -12.91 22.84 -25.60
N GLU A 330 -12.97 23.82 -26.47
CA GLU A 330 -12.96 23.61 -27.92
C GLU A 330 -11.71 22.84 -28.37
N GLU A 331 -10.56 23.19 -27.81
CA GLU A 331 -9.29 22.53 -28.06
C GLU A 331 -9.33 21.04 -27.62
N ALA A 332 -9.85 20.75 -26.45
CA ALA A 332 -10.02 19.38 -25.97
C ALA A 332 -10.90 18.55 -26.94
N GLN A 333 -11.98 19.13 -27.45
CA GLN A 333 -12.86 18.48 -28.42
C GLN A 333 -12.14 18.21 -29.75
N LEU A 334 -11.31 19.15 -30.23
CA LEU A 334 -10.50 18.97 -31.45
C LEU A 334 -9.47 17.85 -31.27
N ILE A 335 -8.78 17.79 -30.13
CA ILE A 335 -7.81 16.72 -29.82
C ILE A 335 -8.51 15.36 -29.79
N ILE A 336 -9.70 15.27 -29.18
CA ILE A 336 -10.48 14.03 -29.13
C ILE A 336 -10.87 13.57 -30.55
N LYS A 337 -11.41 14.48 -31.37
CA LYS A 337 -11.78 14.18 -32.78
C LYS A 337 -10.59 13.70 -33.58
N GLU A 338 -9.45 14.37 -33.43
CA GLU A 338 -8.21 14.00 -34.09
C GLU A 338 -7.73 12.62 -33.64
N THR A 339 -7.85 12.31 -32.34
CA THR A 339 -7.49 10.98 -31.82
C THR A 339 -8.35 9.88 -32.43
N LEU A 340 -9.65 10.10 -32.54
CA LEU A 340 -10.56 9.14 -33.17
C LEU A 340 -10.25 8.96 -34.66
N ARG A 341 -9.97 10.05 -35.39
CA ARG A 341 -9.57 10.01 -36.81
C ARG A 341 -8.29 9.20 -37.02
N VAL A 342 -7.28 9.38 -36.17
CA VAL A 342 -6.02 8.64 -36.26
C VAL A 342 -6.22 7.16 -35.99
N GLN A 343 -7.06 6.79 -35.05
CA GLN A 343 -7.39 5.38 -34.80
C GLN A 343 -8.06 4.74 -36.03
N GLU A 344 -9.00 5.45 -36.64
CA GLU A 344 -9.67 4.98 -37.87
C GLU A 344 -8.68 4.81 -39.03
N GLU A 345 -7.80 5.78 -39.27
CA GLU A 345 -6.77 5.72 -40.31
C GLU A 345 -5.76 4.58 -40.08
N LEU A 346 -5.43 4.28 -38.84
CA LEU A 346 -4.52 3.19 -38.48
C LEU A 346 -5.22 1.84 -38.36
N GLY A 347 -6.55 1.78 -38.49
CA GLY A 347 -7.34 0.57 -38.33
C GLY A 347 -7.29 -0.01 -36.91
N ILE A 348 -7.13 0.83 -35.89
CA ILE A 348 -7.07 0.38 -34.50
C ILE A 348 -8.49 0.28 -33.93
N GLU A 349 -8.96 -0.95 -33.74
CA GLU A 349 -10.22 -1.22 -33.06
C GLU A 349 -9.99 -1.27 -31.54
N SER A 350 -10.55 -0.32 -30.81
CA SER A 350 -10.43 -0.24 -29.36
C SER A 350 -11.59 0.51 -28.74
N GLU A 351 -11.98 0.14 -27.53
CA GLU A 351 -12.90 0.93 -26.72
C GLU A 351 -12.21 2.16 -26.08
N TYR A 352 -10.88 2.12 -25.93
CA TYR A 352 -10.12 3.20 -25.31
C TYR A 352 -9.87 4.37 -26.27
N LEU A 353 -9.86 5.57 -25.70
CA LEU A 353 -9.51 6.79 -26.44
C LEU A 353 -8.02 6.82 -26.82
N PHE A 354 -7.17 6.26 -25.97
CA PHE A 354 -5.72 6.18 -26.18
C PHE A 354 -5.24 4.73 -26.10
N PRO A 355 -5.48 3.95 -27.15
CA PRO A 355 -5.03 2.54 -27.20
C PRO A 355 -3.53 2.44 -27.49
N ASP A 356 -2.97 1.29 -27.10
CA ASP A 356 -1.70 0.81 -27.60
C ASP A 356 -1.88 0.11 -28.99
N GLU A 357 -0.81 -0.47 -29.50
CA GLU A 357 -0.80 -1.19 -30.79
C GLU A 357 -1.68 -2.46 -30.82
N ASN A 358 -2.05 -2.99 -29.64
CA ASN A 358 -2.92 -4.16 -29.50
C ASN A 358 -4.39 -3.77 -29.25
N GLY A 359 -4.72 -2.49 -29.22
CA GLY A 359 -6.05 -1.98 -28.91
C GLY A 359 -6.35 -1.90 -27.40
N GLU A 360 -5.39 -2.24 -26.53
CA GLU A 360 -5.50 -2.10 -25.09
C GLU A 360 -5.14 -0.68 -24.62
N HIS A 361 -5.49 -0.32 -23.39
CA HIS A 361 -5.12 0.99 -22.85
C HIS A 361 -3.60 1.16 -22.72
N VAL A 362 -3.10 2.32 -23.09
CA VAL A 362 -1.69 2.68 -22.85
C VAL A 362 -1.43 2.76 -21.35
N ILE A 363 -0.44 2.00 -20.85
CA ILE A 363 -0.09 1.98 -19.44
C ILE A 363 0.54 3.30 -18.99
N ARG A 364 0.28 3.70 -17.73
CA ARG A 364 0.77 4.97 -17.14
C ARG A 364 2.28 5.17 -17.25
N GLN A 365 3.06 4.08 -17.22
CA GLN A 365 4.51 4.15 -17.35
C GLN A 365 4.92 4.74 -18.69
N ARG A 366 4.26 4.37 -19.77
CA ARG A 366 4.53 4.87 -21.11
C ARG A 366 4.40 6.39 -21.20
N PHE A 367 3.36 6.96 -20.59
CA PHE A 367 3.16 8.41 -20.54
C PHE A 367 4.31 9.12 -19.81
N ASN A 368 4.71 8.60 -18.65
CA ASN A 368 5.80 9.20 -17.88
C ASN A 368 7.15 9.07 -18.59
N ASP A 369 7.39 7.98 -19.31
CA ASP A 369 8.61 7.79 -20.09
C ASP A 369 8.67 8.74 -21.29
N CYS A 370 7.55 8.94 -21.99
CA CYS A 370 7.45 9.94 -23.05
C CYS A 370 7.69 11.36 -22.52
N ILE A 371 7.05 11.75 -21.41
CA ILE A 371 7.25 13.07 -20.80
C ILE A 371 8.73 13.26 -20.43
N ARG A 372 9.36 12.26 -19.80
CA ARG A 372 10.78 12.32 -19.44
C ARG A 372 11.67 12.52 -20.68
N PHE A 373 11.44 11.73 -21.72
CA PHE A 373 12.18 11.82 -22.98
C PHE A 373 12.01 13.20 -23.63
N TYR A 374 10.78 13.74 -23.67
CA TYR A 374 10.53 15.06 -24.26
C TYR A 374 11.16 16.20 -23.44
N CYS A 375 11.09 16.13 -22.11
CA CYS A 375 11.78 17.12 -21.26
C CYS A 375 13.28 17.12 -21.51
N GLN A 376 13.91 15.95 -21.61
CA GLN A 376 15.35 15.83 -21.89
C GLN A 376 15.70 16.40 -23.28
N LYS A 377 14.86 16.14 -24.30
CA LYS A 377 15.09 16.64 -25.65
C LYS A 377 14.94 18.16 -25.76
N LEU A 378 14.12 18.76 -24.89
CA LEU A 378 13.89 20.19 -24.81
C LEU A 378 14.82 20.91 -23.82
N GLU A 379 15.72 20.17 -23.17
CA GLU A 379 16.66 20.67 -22.16
C GLU A 379 15.98 21.40 -21.00
N ILE A 380 14.73 20.95 -20.65
CA ILE A 380 14.02 21.43 -19.48
C ILE A 380 14.07 20.42 -18.34
N ASP A 381 13.80 20.86 -17.11
CA ASP A 381 13.74 19.99 -15.95
C ASP A 381 12.78 18.83 -16.17
N VAL A 382 13.21 17.60 -15.79
CA VAL A 382 12.38 16.41 -15.97
C VAL A 382 11.13 16.50 -15.09
N LYS A 383 9.99 16.54 -15.75
CA LYS A 383 8.66 16.58 -15.12
C LYS A 383 7.97 15.20 -15.26
N SER A 384 6.85 15.02 -14.59
CA SER A 384 6.00 13.82 -14.69
C SER A 384 4.57 14.23 -15.04
N SER A 385 3.73 13.26 -15.43
CA SER A 385 2.30 13.50 -15.67
C SER A 385 1.57 14.19 -14.50
N HIS A 386 2.02 13.95 -13.27
CA HIS A 386 1.48 14.62 -12.10
C HIS A 386 1.78 16.13 -12.06
N LYS A 387 2.91 16.53 -12.67
CA LYS A 387 3.27 17.95 -12.82
C LYS A 387 2.37 18.66 -13.84
N ILE A 388 1.99 17.99 -14.94
CA ILE A 388 0.97 18.50 -15.89
C ILE A 388 -0.32 18.85 -15.13
N ARG A 389 -0.82 17.89 -14.33
CA ARG A 389 -2.02 18.12 -13.52
C ARG A 389 -1.86 19.31 -12.56
N LYS A 390 -0.73 19.42 -11.87
CA LYS A 390 -0.46 20.55 -10.98
C LYS A 390 -0.48 21.88 -11.74
N THR A 391 0.13 21.92 -12.92
CA THR A 391 0.13 23.09 -13.80
C THR A 391 -1.30 23.51 -14.18
N VAL A 392 -2.11 22.55 -14.66
CA VAL A 392 -3.51 22.83 -15.03
C VAL A 392 -4.30 23.39 -13.85
N LEU A 393 -4.23 22.76 -12.68
CA LEU A 393 -4.98 23.22 -11.50
C LEU A 393 -4.49 24.58 -11.00
N SER A 394 -3.17 24.83 -11.06
CA SER A 394 -2.61 26.15 -10.74
C SER A 394 -3.07 27.22 -11.72
N ASN A 395 -3.16 26.90 -13.02
CA ASN A 395 -3.66 27.81 -14.04
C ASN A 395 -5.16 28.12 -13.87
N LEU A 396 -5.98 27.12 -13.55
CA LEU A 396 -7.40 27.36 -13.23
C LEU A 396 -7.55 28.31 -12.04
N PHE A 397 -6.79 28.10 -10.97
CA PHE A 397 -6.81 28.97 -9.80
C PHE A 397 -6.34 30.41 -10.16
N ARG A 398 -5.27 30.54 -10.94
CA ARG A 398 -4.78 31.85 -11.43
C ARG A 398 -5.82 32.59 -12.24
N ASN A 399 -6.64 31.86 -13.01
CA ASN A 399 -7.72 32.47 -13.84
C ASN A 399 -9.03 32.65 -13.07
N GLY A 400 -8.98 32.64 -11.74
CA GLY A 400 -10.10 33.05 -10.89
C GLY A 400 -11.09 31.91 -10.54
N TRP A 401 -10.79 30.66 -10.90
CA TRP A 401 -11.64 29.54 -10.51
C TRP A 401 -11.62 29.35 -8.98
N GLY A 402 -12.80 29.14 -8.41
CA GLY A 402 -12.95 28.88 -6.99
C GLY A 402 -12.43 27.51 -6.57
N PHE A 403 -12.04 27.36 -5.28
CA PHE A 403 -11.56 26.08 -4.75
C PHE A 403 -12.56 24.95 -4.95
N ASP A 404 -13.86 25.20 -4.76
CA ASP A 404 -14.90 24.18 -4.88
C ASP A 404 -15.07 23.71 -6.33
N GLU A 405 -14.89 24.60 -7.30
CA GLU A 405 -14.94 24.28 -8.72
C GLU A 405 -13.72 23.43 -9.10
N ILE A 406 -12.52 23.84 -8.67
CA ILE A 406 -11.28 23.08 -8.89
C ILE A 406 -11.34 21.71 -8.20
N MET A 407 -11.90 21.63 -7.00
CA MET A 407 -12.10 20.36 -6.30
C MET A 407 -13.02 19.41 -7.07
N ARG A 408 -14.12 19.92 -7.66
CA ARG A 408 -15.03 19.14 -8.50
C ARG A 408 -14.31 18.57 -9.73
N ILE A 409 -13.60 19.41 -10.48
CA ILE A 409 -12.86 18.99 -11.69
C ILE A 409 -11.74 18.01 -11.32
N SER A 410 -10.99 18.30 -10.27
CA SER A 410 -9.83 17.51 -9.87
C SER A 410 -10.18 16.23 -9.09
N GLY A 411 -11.37 16.16 -8.47
CA GLY A 411 -11.73 15.07 -7.57
C GLY A 411 -10.93 15.06 -6.26
N HIS A 412 -10.53 16.24 -5.76
CA HIS A 412 -9.98 16.39 -4.42
C HIS A 412 -11.11 16.53 -3.40
N ARG A 413 -11.00 15.82 -2.25
CA ARG A 413 -11.96 15.91 -1.15
C ARG A 413 -11.54 16.88 -0.05
N ASN A 414 -10.25 17.22 -0.01
CA ASN A 414 -9.68 18.06 1.03
C ASN A 414 -9.04 19.30 0.40
N LYS A 415 -9.52 20.47 0.81
CA LYS A 415 -9.04 21.77 0.36
C LYS A 415 -7.57 21.99 0.71
N ASP A 416 -7.14 21.60 1.92
CA ASP A 416 -5.76 21.75 2.36
C ASP A 416 -4.79 20.96 1.48
N THR A 417 -5.22 19.77 1.04
CA THR A 417 -4.43 18.95 0.09
C THR A 417 -4.30 19.66 -1.26
N LEU A 418 -5.38 20.27 -1.76
CA LEU A 418 -5.36 21.04 -3.00
C LEU A 418 -4.41 22.24 -2.86
N MET A 419 -4.58 23.04 -1.82
CA MET A 419 -3.75 24.22 -1.59
C MET A 419 -2.28 23.88 -1.42
N LYS A 420 -1.95 22.92 -0.55
CA LYS A 420 -0.57 22.60 -0.20
C LYS A 420 0.22 21.92 -1.31
N TYR A 421 -0.44 21.11 -2.14
CA TYR A 421 0.28 20.21 -3.06
C TYR A 421 0.02 20.47 -4.54
N TYR A 422 -0.95 21.30 -4.89
CA TYR A 422 -1.37 21.49 -6.27
C TYR A 422 -1.42 22.92 -6.75
N LEU A 423 -1.54 23.89 -5.85
CA LEU A 423 -1.60 25.30 -6.24
C LEU A 423 -0.22 25.94 -6.03
N PHE A 424 0.43 26.22 -7.11
CA PHE A 424 1.72 26.88 -7.14
C PHE A 424 1.62 28.22 -7.88
N SER A 425 2.41 29.20 -7.46
CA SER A 425 2.52 30.44 -8.22
C SER A 425 3.30 30.14 -9.50
N VAL A 426 2.68 30.44 -10.62
CA VAL A 426 3.29 30.31 -11.96
C VAL A 426 3.90 31.66 -12.40
N ARG A 427 3.71 32.73 -11.62
CA ARG A 427 4.10 34.08 -11.98
C ARG A 427 5.58 34.31 -11.86
N LYS A 428 6.13 35.13 -12.79
CA LYS A 428 7.47 35.68 -12.66
C LYS A 428 7.51 36.68 -11.47
N GLU A 429 8.69 36.89 -10.91
CA GLU A 429 8.88 37.87 -9.82
C GLU A 429 8.46 39.29 -10.23
N GLU A 430 8.69 39.65 -11.48
CA GLU A 430 8.26 40.94 -12.07
C GLU A 430 6.74 41.17 -11.98
N ASP A 431 5.92 40.13 -12.34
CA ASP A 431 4.45 40.19 -12.24
C ASP A 431 3.99 40.33 -10.77
N ASN A 432 4.75 39.79 -9.83
CA ASN A 432 4.44 39.94 -8.41
C ASN A 432 4.71 41.36 -7.91
N CYS A 433 5.77 42.02 -8.40
CA CYS A 433 6.08 43.40 -8.08
C CYS A 433 5.00 44.36 -8.60
N GLU A 434 4.57 44.21 -9.87
CA GLU A 434 3.51 45.03 -10.47
C GLU A 434 2.19 44.88 -9.74
N LYS A 435 1.81 43.61 -9.43
CA LYS A 435 0.56 43.31 -8.69
C LYS A 435 0.60 43.87 -7.26
N MET A 436 1.74 43.76 -6.60
CA MET A 436 1.95 44.31 -5.28
C MET A 436 1.86 45.84 -5.32
N SER A 437 2.47 46.47 -6.31
CA SER A 437 2.40 47.90 -6.55
C SER A 437 0.96 48.35 -6.81
N SER A 438 0.20 47.62 -7.64
CA SER A 438 -1.20 47.93 -7.93
C SER A 438 -2.12 47.71 -6.72
N ALA A 439 -1.90 46.67 -5.96
CA ALA A 439 -2.72 46.33 -4.78
C ALA A 439 -2.46 47.25 -3.58
N LEU A 440 -1.25 47.77 -3.47
CA LEU A 440 -0.85 48.66 -2.37
C LEU A 440 -0.77 50.14 -2.75
N SER A 441 -1.12 50.50 -3.99
CA SER A 441 -1.18 51.86 -4.43
C SER A 441 -2.26 52.63 -3.64
N THR A 442 -1.81 53.58 -2.83
CA THR A 442 -2.68 54.45 -2.02
C THR A 442 -3.11 55.71 -2.78
N GLY A 443 -2.74 55.83 -4.06
CA GLY A 443 -2.96 57.06 -4.85
C GLY A 443 -2.01 58.22 -4.50
N HIS A 444 -1.10 58.03 -3.54
CA HIS A 444 -0.07 58.99 -3.16
C HIS A 444 1.31 58.48 -3.55
N THR A 445 2.01 59.17 -4.42
CA THR A 445 3.39 58.88 -4.80
C THR A 445 4.36 59.80 -4.07
N PHE A 446 5.39 59.25 -3.43
CA PHE A 446 6.54 60.03 -2.96
C PHE A 446 7.27 60.56 -4.21
N GLY A 447 7.18 61.83 -4.45
CA GLY A 447 7.90 62.49 -5.56
C GLY A 447 7.10 63.40 -6.45
N SER A 448 5.80 63.53 -6.28
CA SER A 448 5.02 64.60 -6.91
C SER A 448 4.92 65.78 -5.95
N GLN A 449 5.97 66.56 -5.83
CA GLN A 449 5.85 67.97 -5.40
C GLN A 449 5.67 68.85 -6.66
N PRO A 450 4.75 69.82 -6.59
CA PRO A 450 4.48 70.72 -7.70
C PRO A 450 5.64 71.63 -8.06
#